data_e5bd2b28462ecbb9715acdd0c4d1c613
#
_entry.id   e5bd2b28462ecbb9715acdd0c4d1c613
#
_cell.length_a   1.000
_cell.length_b   1.000
_cell.length_c   1.000
_cell.angle_alpha   90.00
_cell.angle_beta   90.00
_cell.angle_gamma   90.00
#
_symmetry.space_group_name_H-M   'P 1'
#
loop_
_entity.id
_entity.type
_entity.pdbx_description
1 polymer ?
#
loop_
_entity_poly.entity_id
_entity_poly.type
_entity_poly.pdbx_seq_one_letter_code
_entity_poly.pdbx_strand_id
1 'polypeptide(L)'
;MKKVITIISCCIIIFSIGGCMNREKYMSDWFTSEQEEADKMMEQIIEACRKQDTQKLKELFSENSRKNIKNIDVKINELFQYLKGDIQTFEGDCASSSDSDHGKKIIELDGMYNISTSSEKYHMNFYMYSQNDSDS
;
A
#
# COMPACT_ATOMS: atom_id res chain seq x y z
N MET A 1 -17.75 6.14 -16.16
CA MET A 1 -18.13 6.08 -14.72
C MET A 1 -16.91 5.74 -13.89
N LYS A 2 -16.61 6.54 -12.88
CA LYS A 2 -15.57 6.20 -11.91
C LYS A 2 -16.16 5.17 -10.93
N LYS A 3 -15.62 3.98 -10.90
CA LYS A 3 -15.95 3.00 -9.86
C LYS A 3 -14.93 3.15 -8.73
N VAL A 4 -15.43 3.31 -7.51
CA VAL A 4 -14.60 3.42 -6.31
C VAL A 4 -14.40 2.03 -5.75
N ILE A 5 -13.15 1.59 -5.73
CA ILE A 5 -12.74 0.37 -5.03
C ILE A 5 -12.03 0.78 -3.76
N THR A 6 -12.64 0.50 -2.64
CA THR A 6 -11.94 0.55 -1.35
C THR A 6 -11.33 -0.83 -1.12
N ILE A 7 -10.03 -0.95 -1.36
CA ILE A 7 -9.33 -2.18 -1.06
C ILE A 7 -8.90 -2.17 0.39
N ILE A 8 -9.29 -3.21 1.03
CA ILE A 8 -9.07 -3.52 2.43
C ILE A 8 -7.60 -3.39 2.80
N SER A 9 -7.38 -2.61 3.84
CA SER A 9 -6.14 -2.44 4.63
C SER A 9 -5.06 -3.50 4.39
N CYS A 10 -4.02 -3.12 3.66
CA CYS A 10 -2.76 -3.85 3.64
C CYS A 10 -1.88 -3.35 4.78
N CYS A 11 -1.71 -4.12 5.84
CA CYS A 11 -0.73 -3.83 6.86
C CYS A 11 0.58 -4.52 6.49
N ILE A 12 1.59 -3.76 6.08
CA ILE A 12 2.93 -4.28 5.88
C ILE A 12 3.81 -3.71 6.98
N ILE A 13 4.43 -4.59 7.72
CA ILE A 13 5.47 -4.23 8.67
C ILE A 13 6.78 -4.18 7.88
N ILE A 14 7.24 -2.99 7.60
CA ILE A 14 8.55 -2.78 6.95
C ILE A 14 9.58 -2.56 8.04
N PHE A 15 10.63 -3.35 8.01
CA PHE A 15 11.78 -3.17 8.91
C PHE A 15 12.53 -1.89 8.57
N SER A 16 12.76 -1.06 9.59
CA SER A 16 13.51 0.18 9.47
C SER A 16 15.00 -0.05 9.37
N ILE A 17 15.62 0.67 8.45
CA ILE A 17 17.07 0.84 8.44
C ILE A 17 17.38 2.15 9.16
N GLY A 18 18.00 2.07 10.32
CA GLY A 18 18.37 3.24 11.11
C GLY A 18 19.52 4.02 10.48
N GLY A 19 19.41 5.35 10.48
CA GLY A 19 20.47 6.26 10.10
C GLY A 19 20.25 7.67 10.65
N CYS A 20 21.26 8.28 11.27
CA CYS A 20 21.24 9.66 11.78
C CYS A 20 21.32 10.65 10.63
N MET A 21 20.40 11.64 10.55
CA MET A 21 20.43 12.72 9.55
C MET A 21 19.91 14.07 10.07
N ASN A 22 20.37 15.17 9.46
CA ASN A 22 20.05 16.56 9.78
C ASN A 22 18.57 16.92 9.51
N ARG A 23 18.00 17.76 10.39
CA ARG A 23 16.56 17.99 10.55
C ARG A 23 15.83 18.62 9.35
N GLU A 24 16.46 19.48 8.56
CA GLU A 24 15.80 20.15 7.42
C GLU A 24 15.86 19.33 6.14
N LYS A 25 16.93 18.60 5.92
CA LYS A 25 17.03 17.59 4.87
C LYS A 25 16.10 16.40 5.12
N TYR A 26 15.84 16.14 6.39
CA TYR A 26 15.00 15.04 6.87
C TYR A 26 13.54 15.15 6.42
N MET A 27 12.95 16.35 6.35
CA MET A 27 11.55 16.53 5.99
C MET A 27 11.29 16.32 4.50
N SER A 28 12.15 16.84 3.61
CA SER A 28 11.97 16.66 2.17
C SER A 28 12.32 15.23 1.73
N ASP A 29 13.37 14.65 2.31
CA ASP A 29 13.77 13.27 2.02
C ASP A 29 12.71 12.28 2.56
N TRP A 30 12.04 12.62 3.64
CA TRP A 30 11.00 11.77 4.22
C TRP A 30 9.75 11.70 3.33
N PHE A 31 9.23 12.84 2.86
CA PHE A 31 8.08 12.85 1.94
C PHE A 31 8.38 12.12 0.63
N THR A 32 9.58 12.25 0.10
CA THR A 32 10.01 11.54 -1.11
C THR A 32 10.10 10.04 -0.85
N SER A 33 10.63 9.63 0.30
CA SER A 33 10.76 8.22 0.69
C SER A 33 9.40 7.54 0.90
N GLU A 34 8.42 8.22 1.50
CA GLU A 34 7.08 7.70 1.71
C GLU A 34 6.32 7.52 0.39
N GLN A 35 6.42 8.49 -0.51
CA GLN A 35 5.85 8.39 -1.85
C GLN A 35 6.47 7.23 -2.63
N GLU A 36 7.80 7.08 -2.57
CA GLU A 36 8.49 5.96 -3.21
C GLU A 36 8.06 4.60 -2.64
N GLU A 37 7.85 4.50 -1.33
CA GLU A 37 7.34 3.28 -0.70
C GLU A 37 5.92 2.96 -1.15
N ALA A 38 5.05 3.96 -1.20
CA ALA A 38 3.69 3.82 -1.68
C ALA A 38 3.66 3.41 -3.16
N ASP A 39 4.48 4.03 -4.00
CA ASP A 39 4.61 3.71 -5.42
C ASP A 39 5.09 2.26 -5.64
N LYS A 40 6.12 1.83 -4.90
CA LYS A 40 6.60 0.44 -4.94
C LYS A 40 5.52 -0.57 -4.54
N MET A 41 4.75 -0.24 -3.50
CA MET A 41 3.63 -1.09 -3.10
C MET A 41 2.59 -1.17 -4.21
N MET A 42 2.23 -0.02 -4.79
CA MET A 42 1.28 0.02 -5.89
C MET A 42 1.76 -0.76 -7.11
N GLU A 43 3.05 -0.67 -7.47
CA GLU A 43 3.66 -1.48 -8.54
C GLU A 43 3.50 -2.98 -8.28
N GLN A 44 3.74 -3.42 -7.05
CA GLN A 44 3.59 -4.83 -6.68
C GLN A 44 2.13 -5.29 -6.76
N ILE A 45 1.19 -4.46 -6.32
CA ILE A 45 -0.25 -4.73 -6.43
C ILE A 45 -0.66 -4.84 -7.90
N ILE A 46 -0.24 -3.88 -8.72
CA ILE A 46 -0.55 -3.85 -10.17
C ILE A 46 0.04 -5.07 -10.88
N GLU A 47 1.27 -5.44 -10.55
CA GLU A 47 1.90 -6.64 -11.16
C GLU A 47 1.14 -7.91 -10.79
N ALA A 48 0.74 -8.06 -9.53
CA ALA A 48 -0.07 -9.20 -9.09
C ALA A 48 -1.44 -9.22 -9.80
N CYS A 49 -2.07 -8.06 -9.97
CA CYS A 49 -3.34 -7.93 -10.69
C CYS A 49 -3.20 -8.27 -12.18
N ARG A 50 -2.15 -7.79 -12.84
CA ARG A 50 -1.87 -8.10 -14.26
C ARG A 50 -1.68 -9.59 -14.51
N LYS A 51 -0.98 -10.25 -13.61
CA LYS A 51 -0.70 -11.69 -13.68
C LYS A 51 -1.80 -12.55 -13.07
N GLN A 52 -2.78 -11.94 -12.43
CA GLN A 52 -3.80 -12.63 -11.62
C GLN A 52 -3.18 -13.59 -10.61
N ASP A 53 -2.09 -13.17 -9.99
CA ASP A 53 -1.33 -13.94 -9.02
C ASP A 53 -1.90 -13.74 -7.62
N THR A 54 -2.81 -14.62 -7.24
CA THR A 54 -3.49 -14.59 -5.94
C THR A 54 -2.49 -14.69 -4.79
N GLN A 55 -1.51 -15.56 -4.90
CA GLN A 55 -0.53 -15.78 -3.84
C GLN A 55 0.35 -14.54 -3.63
N LYS A 56 0.83 -13.95 -4.71
CA LYS A 56 1.64 -12.72 -4.64
C LYS A 56 0.86 -11.58 -4.01
N LEU A 57 -0.38 -11.35 -4.41
CA LEU A 57 -1.21 -10.31 -3.81
C LEU A 57 -1.50 -10.59 -2.33
N LYS A 58 -1.77 -11.84 -1.98
CA LYS A 58 -1.99 -12.26 -0.60
C LYS A 58 -0.77 -12.01 0.31
N GLU A 59 0.44 -12.21 -0.21
CA GLU A 59 1.68 -11.95 0.52
C GLU A 59 1.91 -10.48 0.84
N LEU A 60 1.31 -9.56 0.10
CA LEU A 60 1.38 -8.13 0.39
C LEU A 60 0.53 -7.72 1.59
N PHE A 61 -0.45 -8.54 1.99
CA PHE A 61 -1.20 -8.30 3.22
C PHE A 61 -0.38 -8.68 4.45
N SER A 62 -0.53 -7.91 5.53
CA SER A 62 0.05 -8.27 6.81
C SER A 62 -0.44 -9.63 7.30
N GLU A 63 0.33 -10.27 8.16
CA GLU A 63 -0.07 -11.53 8.79
C GLU A 63 -1.40 -11.41 9.52
N ASN A 64 -1.59 -10.30 10.24
CA ASN A 64 -2.83 -10.01 10.95
C ASN A 64 -4.02 -9.87 10.00
N SER A 65 -3.85 -9.14 8.89
CA SER A 65 -4.90 -9.00 7.88
C SER A 65 -5.23 -10.33 7.23
N ARG A 66 -4.23 -11.14 6.90
CA ARG A 66 -4.44 -12.48 6.33
C ARG A 66 -5.24 -13.40 7.25
N LYS A 67 -5.02 -13.31 8.56
CA LYS A 67 -5.75 -14.12 9.56
C LYS A 67 -7.19 -13.63 9.76
N ASN A 68 -7.42 -12.34 9.67
CA ASN A 68 -8.73 -11.73 9.97
C ASN A 68 -9.67 -11.65 8.77
N ILE A 69 -9.14 -11.69 7.55
CA ILE A 69 -9.96 -11.65 6.35
C ILE A 69 -10.43 -13.07 6.02
N LYS A 70 -11.72 -13.31 6.20
CA LYS A 70 -12.33 -14.58 5.79
C LYS A 70 -12.32 -14.71 4.25
N ASN A 71 -11.90 -15.87 3.76
CA ASN A 71 -11.89 -16.19 2.33
C ASN A 71 -11.08 -15.18 1.50
N ILE A 72 -9.90 -14.83 1.98
CA ILE A 72 -9.02 -13.84 1.33
C ILE A 72 -8.75 -14.20 -0.14
N ASP A 73 -8.55 -15.47 -0.47
CA ASP A 73 -8.30 -15.91 -1.85
C ASP A 73 -9.50 -15.65 -2.77
N VAL A 74 -10.72 -15.84 -2.26
CA VAL A 74 -11.96 -15.53 -2.98
C VAL A 74 -12.05 -14.03 -3.24
N LYS A 75 -11.79 -13.21 -2.22
CA LYS A 75 -11.84 -11.75 -2.34
C LYS A 75 -10.80 -11.20 -3.30
N ILE A 76 -9.62 -11.79 -3.32
CA ILE A 76 -8.56 -11.42 -4.27
C ILE A 76 -9.00 -11.76 -5.71
N ASN A 77 -9.59 -12.93 -5.91
CA ASN A 77 -10.10 -13.32 -7.22
C ASN A 77 -11.28 -12.43 -7.67
N GLU A 78 -12.14 -12.04 -6.75
CA GLU A 78 -13.20 -11.05 -7.03
C GLU A 78 -12.62 -9.71 -7.48
N LEU A 79 -11.54 -9.25 -6.86
CA LEU A 79 -10.82 -8.05 -7.28
C LEU A 79 -10.29 -8.19 -8.72
N PHE A 80 -9.65 -9.31 -9.05
CA PHE A 80 -9.15 -9.54 -10.40
C PHE A 80 -10.27 -9.53 -11.45
N GLN A 81 -11.42 -10.09 -11.12
CA GLN A 81 -12.60 -10.07 -11.99
C GLN A 81 -13.25 -8.67 -12.08
N TYR A 82 -13.13 -7.88 -11.04
CA TYR A 82 -13.67 -6.53 -11.00
C TYR A 82 -12.90 -5.57 -11.90
N LEU A 83 -11.59 -5.69 -11.97
CA LEU A 83 -10.73 -4.91 -12.85
C LEU A 83 -10.89 -5.37 -14.30
N LYS A 84 -11.63 -4.58 -15.08
CA LYS A 84 -11.90 -4.87 -16.49
C LYS A 84 -10.86 -4.22 -17.39
N GLY A 85 -10.41 -4.98 -18.39
CA GLY A 85 -9.42 -4.55 -19.36
C GLY A 85 -7.98 -4.65 -18.85
N ASP A 86 -7.04 -4.34 -19.73
CA ASP A 86 -5.62 -4.39 -19.41
C ASP A 86 -5.20 -3.12 -18.64
N ILE A 87 -4.52 -3.30 -17.52
CA ILE A 87 -4.01 -2.18 -16.74
C ILE A 87 -2.90 -1.48 -17.50
N GLN A 88 -3.11 -0.21 -17.86
CA GLN A 88 -2.18 0.58 -18.67
C GLN A 88 -1.30 1.44 -17.78
N THR A 89 -1.91 2.28 -16.94
CA THR A 89 -1.21 3.23 -16.09
C THR A 89 -1.84 3.31 -14.71
N PHE A 90 -1.06 3.76 -13.76
CA PHE A 90 -1.54 4.19 -12.45
C PHE A 90 -0.80 5.46 -12.02
N GLU A 91 -1.48 6.32 -11.32
CA GLU A 91 -0.93 7.55 -10.75
C GLU A 91 -1.64 7.86 -9.44
N GLY A 92 -0.95 8.44 -8.51
CA GLY A 92 -1.54 8.81 -7.24
C GLY A 92 -0.54 9.39 -6.26
N ASP A 93 -1.02 9.63 -5.07
CA ASP A 93 -0.29 10.20 -3.98
C ASP A 93 -0.44 9.36 -2.72
N CYS A 94 0.40 9.63 -1.74
CA CYS A 94 0.21 9.10 -0.40
C CYS A 94 0.06 10.22 0.63
N ALA A 95 -0.73 9.96 1.64
CA ALA A 95 -0.76 10.72 2.87
C ALA A 95 -0.11 9.91 3.98
N SER A 96 0.56 10.57 4.91
CA SER A 96 1.14 9.88 6.07
C SER A 96 0.68 10.52 7.35
N SER A 97 0.52 9.69 8.36
CA SER A 97 0.33 10.11 9.74
C SER A 97 1.30 9.35 10.64
N SER A 98 1.76 9.99 11.69
CA SER A 98 2.60 9.35 12.69
C SER A 98 2.00 9.49 14.07
N ASP A 99 1.94 8.40 14.79
CA ASP A 99 1.56 8.36 16.19
C ASP A 99 2.70 7.77 17.03
N SER A 100 2.73 8.11 18.29
CA SER A 100 3.74 7.63 19.22
C SER A 100 3.03 7.03 20.44
N ASP A 101 3.13 5.74 20.59
CA ASP A 101 2.60 5.01 21.73
C ASP A 101 3.72 4.25 22.44
N HIS A 102 3.91 4.54 23.75
CA HIS A 102 4.88 3.86 24.62
C HIS A 102 6.31 3.75 24.06
N GLY A 103 6.80 4.85 23.41
CA GLY A 103 8.13 4.90 22.81
C GLY A 103 8.25 4.22 21.44
N LYS A 104 7.15 3.72 20.92
CA LYS A 104 7.09 3.17 19.56
C LYS A 104 6.47 4.18 18.62
N LYS A 105 7.15 4.46 17.52
CA LYS A 105 6.63 5.32 16.47
C LYS A 105 5.89 4.47 15.44
N ILE A 106 4.61 4.71 15.29
CA ILE A 106 3.78 4.08 14.26
C ILE A 106 3.58 5.09 13.15
N ILE A 107 3.95 4.70 11.94
CA ILE A 107 3.70 5.49 10.73
C ILE A 107 2.64 4.75 9.92
N GLU A 108 1.58 5.46 9.57
CA GLU A 108 0.55 5.00 8.66
C GLU A 108 0.69 5.74 7.34
N LEU A 109 0.79 5.00 6.25
CA LEU A 109 0.75 5.50 4.89
C LEU A 109 -0.57 5.13 4.25
N ASP A 110 -1.29 6.12 3.76
CA ASP A 110 -2.52 5.96 2.99
C ASP A 110 -2.22 6.25 1.52
N GLY A 111 -2.14 5.20 0.72
CA GLY A 111 -1.94 5.31 -0.72
C GLY A 111 -3.27 5.48 -1.44
N MET A 112 -3.37 6.50 -2.29
CA MET A 112 -4.56 6.84 -3.07
C MET A 112 -4.19 6.92 -4.55
N TYR A 113 -4.61 5.93 -5.33
CA TYR A 113 -4.21 5.81 -6.73
C TYR A 113 -5.39 5.70 -7.69
N ASN A 114 -5.23 6.30 -8.85
CA ASN A 114 -6.12 6.11 -9.97
C ASN A 114 -5.47 5.12 -10.95
N ILE A 115 -6.20 4.09 -11.31
CA ILE A 115 -5.77 3.05 -12.24
C ILE A 115 -6.55 3.23 -13.53
N SER A 116 -5.85 3.32 -14.65
CA SER A 116 -6.45 3.33 -15.97
C SER A 116 -6.22 2.00 -16.68
N THR A 117 -7.29 1.38 -17.10
CA THR A 117 -7.25 0.18 -17.94
C THR A 117 -7.67 0.53 -19.37
N SER A 118 -7.57 -0.44 -20.27
CA SER A 118 -8.08 -0.31 -21.64
C SER A 118 -9.61 -0.08 -21.71
N SER A 119 -10.34 -0.37 -20.64
CA SER A 119 -11.80 -0.31 -20.59
C SER A 119 -12.34 0.74 -19.65
N GLU A 120 -11.77 0.90 -18.46
CA GLU A 120 -12.34 1.71 -17.39
C GLU A 120 -11.25 2.40 -16.55
N LYS A 121 -11.69 3.31 -15.68
CA LYS A 121 -10.85 3.93 -14.66
C LYS A 121 -11.34 3.50 -13.29
N TYR A 122 -10.39 3.21 -12.39
CA TYR A 122 -10.65 2.78 -11.04
C TYR A 122 -9.91 3.67 -10.06
N HIS A 123 -10.42 3.77 -8.86
CA HIS A 123 -9.73 4.37 -7.72
C HIS A 123 -9.42 3.28 -6.70
N MET A 124 -8.17 3.22 -6.26
CA MET A 124 -7.68 2.21 -5.32
C MET A 124 -7.00 2.89 -4.14
N ASN A 125 -7.42 2.55 -2.94
CA ASN A 125 -6.75 2.96 -1.71
C ASN A 125 -6.17 1.75 -0.99
N PHE A 126 -5.01 1.94 -0.36
CA PHE A 126 -4.43 0.96 0.53
C PHE A 126 -3.76 1.64 1.72
N TYR A 127 -3.63 0.91 2.80
CA TYR A 127 -2.97 1.37 4.01
C TYR A 127 -1.75 0.52 4.30
N MET A 128 -0.65 1.18 4.62
CA MET A 128 0.60 0.56 5.08
C MET A 128 0.92 1.06 6.48
N TYR A 129 1.34 0.15 7.33
CA TYR A 129 1.79 0.49 8.67
C TYR A 129 3.26 0.11 8.84
N SER A 130 4.05 1.06 9.29
CA SER A 130 5.43 0.86 9.70
C SER A 130 5.52 1.11 11.20
N GLN A 131 6.05 0.17 11.93
CA GLN A 131 6.33 0.31 13.35
C GLN A 131 7.85 0.30 13.56
N ASN A 132 8.37 1.43 14.01
CA ASN A 132 9.77 1.54 14.39
C ASN A 132 9.86 1.47 15.91
N ASP A 133 10.60 0.49 16.42
CA ASP A 133 11.09 0.57 17.77
C ASP A 133 12.13 1.70 17.79
N SER A 134 11.76 2.83 18.39
CA SER A 134 12.77 3.84 18.67
C SER A 134 13.65 3.27 19.76
N ASP A 135 14.75 2.66 19.38
CA ASP A 135 15.81 2.40 20.32
C ASP A 135 16.27 3.75 20.87
N SER A 136 16.03 3.91 22.14
CA SER A 136 16.49 5.00 22.98
C SER A 136 18.01 5.12 22.97
#